data_762846a59b2fc421ac18214733771171
#
_entry.id   762846a59b2fc421ac18214733771171
#
_cell.length_a   1.000
_cell.length_b   1.000
_cell.length_c   1.000
_cell.angle_alpha   90.00
_cell.angle_beta   90.00
_cell.angle_gamma   90.00
#
_symmetry.space_group_name_H-M   'P 1'
#
loop_
_entity.id
_entity.type
_entity.pdbx_description
1 polymer ?
#
loop_
_entity_poly.entity_id
_entity_poly.type
_entity_poly.pdbx_seq_one_letter_code
_entity_poly.pdbx_strand_id
1 'polypeptide(L)'
;MSGNELRELRRKRGWTQMEAAKRLGVSQPYLALLEAEKRRLDERLTRRAVRVYGASPVALPIRHSPVRQVEDGKLARELAALGYPGFAYMKGGWKRNPMEVLLSALAKPNLEARQVEALPWVLLEYPETAPDLVSYARSENLSNKLGFVVGLARQVAERADGLVNSHRVQKLRQLERELSESRLLTEGTLCQDSLSPRERESLRENRSEEAKYWNLLTKWRPEHLSYASPQTSTNNNR
;
A
#
# COMPACT_ATOMS: atom_id res chain seq x y z
N MET A 1 0.96 5.67 14.71
CA MET A 1 1.88 5.11 15.73
C MET A 1 1.39 5.48 17.12
N SER A 2 1.11 4.51 17.96
CA SER A 2 0.73 4.67 19.38
C SER A 2 1.96 4.78 20.28
N GLY A 3 1.76 5.16 21.55
CA GLY A 3 2.85 5.18 22.55
C GLY A 3 3.37 3.78 22.87
N ASN A 4 2.48 2.78 22.89
CA ASN A 4 2.85 1.39 23.09
C ASN A 4 3.72 0.86 21.95
N GLU A 5 3.38 1.13 20.69
CA GLU A 5 4.22 0.78 19.52
C GLU A 5 5.60 1.42 19.62
N LEU A 6 5.66 2.71 20.04
CA LEU A 6 6.93 3.42 20.24
C LEU A 6 7.80 2.72 21.29
N ARG A 7 7.20 2.30 22.40
CA ARG A 7 7.88 1.56 23.49
C ARG A 7 8.39 0.21 23.02
N GLU A 8 7.59 -0.54 22.25
CA GLU A 8 7.99 -1.84 21.69
C GLU A 8 9.17 -1.70 20.73
N LEU A 9 9.12 -0.72 19.83
CA LEU A 9 10.21 -0.43 18.90
C LEU A 9 11.50 -0.10 19.62
N ARG A 10 11.42 0.70 20.69
CA ARG A 10 12.58 1.00 21.55
C ARG A 10 13.16 -0.26 22.19
N ARG A 11 12.29 -1.11 22.76
CA ARG A 11 12.68 -2.37 23.41
C ARG A 11 13.32 -3.35 22.41
N LYS A 12 12.75 -3.48 21.23
CA LYS A 12 13.33 -4.29 20.13
C LYS A 12 14.74 -3.84 19.74
N ARG A 13 15.07 -2.55 19.92
CA ARG A 13 16.42 -2.01 19.70
C ARG A 13 17.35 -2.12 20.91
N GLY A 14 16.86 -2.61 22.05
CA GLY A 14 17.61 -2.68 23.29
C GLY A 14 17.95 -1.32 23.92
N TRP A 15 17.24 -0.25 23.51
CA TRP A 15 17.56 1.10 23.98
C TRP A 15 16.86 1.44 25.29
N THR A 16 17.59 2.14 26.19
CA THR A 16 17.00 2.83 27.31
C THR A 16 16.12 4.01 26.85
N GLN A 17 15.24 4.52 27.71
CA GLN A 17 14.46 5.72 27.38
C GLN A 17 15.37 6.93 27.14
N MET A 18 16.49 7.04 27.82
CA MET A 18 17.44 8.15 27.66
C MET A 18 18.11 8.11 26.28
N GLU A 19 18.60 6.95 25.86
CA GLU A 19 19.21 6.77 24.53
C GLU A 19 18.21 7.02 23.41
N ALA A 20 16.98 6.51 23.53
CA ALA A 20 15.94 6.71 22.56
C ALA A 20 15.52 8.18 22.47
N ALA A 21 15.37 8.86 23.59
CA ALA A 21 15.04 10.29 23.66
C ALA A 21 16.13 11.14 22.95
N LYS A 22 17.40 10.85 23.20
CA LYS A 22 18.53 11.49 22.51
C LYS A 22 18.45 11.33 21.00
N ARG A 23 18.18 10.10 20.50
CA ARG A 23 18.06 9.80 19.06
C ARG A 23 16.83 10.46 18.44
N LEU A 24 15.73 10.51 19.17
CA LEU A 24 14.50 11.18 18.76
C LEU A 24 14.58 12.72 18.89
N GLY A 25 15.61 13.26 19.57
CA GLY A 25 15.76 14.70 19.81
C GLY A 25 14.66 15.26 20.68
N VAL A 26 14.26 14.51 21.71
CA VAL A 26 13.30 14.91 22.74
C VAL A 26 13.89 14.68 24.14
N SER A 27 13.27 15.22 25.18
CA SER A 27 13.68 14.91 26.56
C SER A 27 13.20 13.53 26.97
N GLN A 28 13.94 12.86 27.88
CA GLN A 28 13.54 11.55 28.43
C GLN A 28 12.17 11.59 29.12
N PRO A 29 11.83 12.61 29.96
CA PRO A 29 10.50 12.71 30.56
C PRO A 29 9.39 12.83 29.51
N TYR A 30 9.64 13.58 28.42
CA TYR A 30 8.66 13.69 27.34
C TYR A 30 8.47 12.35 26.60
N LEU A 31 9.54 11.60 26.32
CA LEU A 31 9.43 10.25 25.78
C LEU A 31 8.63 9.32 26.68
N ALA A 32 8.86 9.38 28.01
CA ALA A 32 8.10 8.60 28.97
C ALA A 32 6.59 8.91 28.92
N LEU A 33 6.20 10.17 28.76
CA LEU A 33 4.80 10.58 28.60
C LEU A 33 4.20 10.07 27.28
N LEU A 34 4.96 10.07 26.19
CA LEU A 34 4.54 9.51 24.90
C LEU A 34 4.34 7.99 24.99
N GLU A 35 5.30 7.26 25.57
CA GLU A 35 5.21 5.81 25.75
C GLU A 35 4.11 5.38 26.73
N ALA A 36 3.73 6.25 27.66
CA ALA A 36 2.60 6.04 28.57
C ALA A 36 1.26 6.52 28.01
N GLU A 37 1.23 6.98 26.76
CA GLU A 37 0.05 7.53 26.05
C GLU A 37 -0.59 8.75 26.73
N LYS A 38 0.14 9.39 27.67
CA LYS A 38 -0.27 10.64 28.31
C LYS A 38 -0.08 11.87 27.38
N ARG A 39 0.66 11.70 26.30
CA ARG A 39 0.83 12.66 25.20
C ARG A 39 0.75 11.92 23.88
N ARG A 40 0.23 12.59 22.85
CA ARG A 40 0.16 12.03 21.47
C ARG A 40 1.43 12.38 20.71
N LEU A 41 1.89 11.46 19.85
CA LEU A 41 2.92 11.75 18.88
C LEU A 41 2.32 12.67 17.82
N ASP A 42 3.01 13.79 17.53
CA ASP A 42 2.71 14.58 16.36
C ASP A 42 3.28 13.89 15.08
N GLU A 43 2.89 14.39 13.93
CA GLU A 43 3.31 13.83 12.65
C GLU A 43 4.82 13.91 12.45
N ARG A 44 5.45 15.03 12.87
CA ARG A 44 6.90 15.25 12.72
C ARG A 44 7.69 14.23 13.55
N LEU A 45 7.26 14.01 14.78
CA LEU A 45 7.90 13.04 15.68
C LEU A 45 7.65 11.61 15.22
N THR A 46 6.43 11.29 14.74
CA THR A 46 6.12 9.98 14.15
C THR A 46 7.03 9.67 12.97
N ARG A 47 7.21 10.61 12.04
CA ARG A 47 8.13 10.45 10.91
C ARG A 47 9.57 10.23 11.36
N ARG A 48 10.00 10.96 12.39
CA ARG A 48 11.34 10.80 12.97
C ARG A 48 11.49 9.45 13.64
N ALA A 49 10.47 8.99 14.39
CA ALA A 49 10.45 7.68 15.01
C ALA A 49 10.54 6.55 13.98
N VAL A 50 9.72 6.59 12.92
CA VAL A 50 9.78 5.61 11.83
C VAL A 50 11.20 5.50 11.25
N ARG A 51 11.89 6.64 11.05
CA ARG A 51 13.26 6.66 10.53
C ARG A 51 14.26 6.12 11.54
N VAL A 52 14.22 6.60 12.78
CA VAL A 52 15.20 6.28 13.83
C VAL A 52 15.11 4.82 14.25
N TYR A 53 13.91 4.30 14.36
CA TYR A 53 13.68 2.90 14.73
C TYR A 53 13.70 1.95 13.53
N GLY A 54 13.68 2.45 12.29
CA GLY A 54 13.51 1.61 11.10
C GLY A 54 12.16 0.90 11.08
N ALA A 55 11.11 1.56 11.57
CA ALA A 55 9.77 1.00 11.62
C ALA A 55 9.13 0.98 10.22
N SER A 56 8.10 0.13 10.06
CA SER A 56 7.32 0.10 8.81
C SER A 56 6.69 1.47 8.53
N PRO A 57 6.70 1.93 7.28
CA PRO A 57 6.05 3.18 6.88
C PRO A 57 4.53 3.15 7.04
N VAL A 58 3.91 2.00 7.25
CA VAL A 58 2.49 1.87 7.63
C VAL A 58 2.18 2.60 8.94
N ALA A 59 3.16 2.72 9.85
CA ALA A 59 3.00 3.47 11.09
C ALA A 59 2.87 5.00 10.90
N LEU A 60 3.11 5.52 9.70
CA LEU A 60 2.88 6.92 9.36
C LEU A 60 1.38 7.21 9.28
N PRO A 61 0.91 8.39 9.73
CA PRO A 61 -0.49 8.75 9.59
C PRO A 61 -0.87 8.87 8.11
N ILE A 62 -2.07 8.42 7.79
CA ILE A 62 -2.70 8.71 6.49
C ILE A 62 -3.22 10.15 6.57
N ARG A 63 -2.84 10.97 5.63
CA ARG A 63 -3.36 12.33 5.55
C ARG A 63 -4.72 12.35 4.89
N HIS A 64 -5.69 12.85 5.61
CA HIS A 64 -7.03 13.15 5.10
C HIS A 64 -6.99 14.43 4.23
N SER A 65 -6.25 14.40 3.16
CA SER A 65 -6.30 15.47 2.17
C SER A 65 -7.10 14.96 0.98
N PRO A 66 -8.00 15.77 0.40
CA PRO A 66 -8.64 15.37 -0.86
C PRO A 66 -7.52 14.94 -1.79
N VAL A 67 -7.72 13.81 -2.45
CA VAL A 67 -6.70 13.17 -3.28
C VAL A 67 -6.26 14.18 -4.33
N ARG A 68 -5.21 14.95 -4.02
CA ARG A 68 -4.61 15.86 -5.00
C ARG A 68 -3.98 15.01 -6.07
N GLN A 69 -4.23 15.37 -7.32
CA GLN A 69 -3.52 14.79 -8.46
C GLN A 69 -2.02 14.89 -8.20
N VAL A 70 -1.42 13.76 -7.92
CA VAL A 70 0.02 13.64 -7.71
C VAL A 70 0.66 13.62 -9.10
N GLU A 71 1.62 14.50 -9.34
CA GLU A 71 2.41 14.49 -10.59
C GLU A 71 2.98 13.08 -10.85
N ASP A 72 3.03 12.64 -12.11
CA ASP A 72 3.44 11.27 -12.46
C ASP A 72 4.84 10.93 -11.93
N GLY A 73 5.81 11.81 -12.10
CA GLY A 73 7.16 11.61 -11.59
C GLY A 73 7.25 11.58 -10.05
N LYS A 74 6.28 12.12 -9.34
CA LYS A 74 6.23 12.06 -7.88
C LYS A 74 5.75 10.70 -7.41
N LEU A 75 4.70 10.14 -8.02
CA LEU A 75 4.21 8.80 -7.67
C LEU A 75 5.29 7.73 -7.87
N ALA A 76 6.01 7.76 -8.99
CA ALA A 76 7.11 6.82 -9.25
C ALA A 76 8.21 6.90 -8.17
N ARG A 77 8.58 8.13 -7.73
CA ARG A 77 9.54 8.34 -6.64
C ARG A 77 9.01 7.86 -5.28
N GLU A 78 7.72 8.00 -5.02
CA GLU A 78 7.10 7.50 -3.80
C GLU A 78 7.09 5.97 -3.77
N LEU A 79 6.76 5.31 -4.89
CA LEU A 79 6.84 3.85 -5.04
C LEU A 79 8.29 3.34 -4.91
N ALA A 80 9.26 4.05 -5.49
CA ALA A 80 10.69 3.77 -5.30
C ALA A 80 11.11 3.88 -3.82
N ALA A 81 10.64 4.91 -3.12
CA ALA A 81 10.92 5.11 -1.69
C ALA A 81 10.33 4.00 -0.81
N LEU A 82 9.21 3.40 -1.24
CA LEU A 82 8.63 2.22 -0.59
C LEU A 82 9.42 0.94 -0.88
N GLY A 83 10.27 0.94 -1.90
CA GLY A 83 11.12 -0.20 -2.28
C GLY A 83 10.60 -0.99 -3.48
N TYR A 84 9.64 -0.47 -4.27
CA TYR A 84 9.17 -1.19 -5.44
C TYR A 84 10.28 -1.43 -6.46
N PRO A 85 10.60 -2.70 -6.81
CA PRO A 85 11.74 -3.04 -7.67
C PRO A 85 11.69 -2.39 -9.05
N GLY A 86 10.49 -2.21 -9.62
CA GLY A 86 10.30 -1.60 -10.94
C GLY A 86 10.80 -0.15 -11.04
N PHE A 87 11.03 0.51 -9.90
CA PHE A 87 11.59 1.87 -9.81
C PHE A 87 12.88 1.95 -9.01
N ALA A 88 13.61 0.83 -8.82
CA ALA A 88 14.85 0.78 -8.04
C ALA A 88 15.95 1.72 -8.56
N TYR A 89 15.91 2.09 -9.84
CA TYR A 89 16.83 3.06 -10.45
C TYR A 89 16.58 4.52 -10.04
N MET A 90 15.40 4.81 -9.45
CA MET A 90 15.08 6.14 -8.97
C MET A 90 15.61 6.35 -7.56
N LYS A 91 16.17 7.52 -7.29
CA LYS A 91 16.48 7.90 -5.91
C LYS A 91 15.17 8.12 -5.17
N GLY A 92 14.96 7.31 -4.14
CA GLY A 92 13.77 7.39 -3.29
C GLY A 92 13.69 8.73 -2.55
N GLY A 93 12.47 9.22 -2.43
CA GLY A 93 12.14 10.42 -1.64
C GLY A 93 11.80 10.07 -0.18
N TRP A 94 10.99 10.93 0.43
CA TRP A 94 10.42 10.67 1.75
C TRP A 94 9.36 9.57 1.69
N LYS A 95 9.46 8.59 2.60
CA LYS A 95 8.43 7.56 2.73
C LYS A 95 7.12 8.20 3.21
N ARG A 96 6.05 7.93 2.49
CA ARG A 96 4.67 8.18 2.93
C ARG A 96 4.08 6.87 3.43
N ASN A 97 2.90 6.94 4.05
CA ASN A 97 2.15 5.72 4.35
C ASN A 97 1.85 4.98 3.03
N PRO A 98 2.16 3.69 2.90
CA PRO A 98 1.91 2.92 1.67
C PRO A 98 0.46 2.97 1.20
N MET A 99 -0.49 2.97 2.14
CA MET A 99 -1.92 3.05 1.81
C MET A 99 -2.31 4.42 1.26
N GLU A 100 -1.68 5.49 1.76
CA GLU A 100 -1.85 6.84 1.20
C GLU A 100 -1.32 6.93 -0.24
N VAL A 101 -0.16 6.30 -0.52
CA VAL A 101 0.40 6.23 -1.87
C VAL A 101 -0.51 5.42 -2.80
N LEU A 102 -1.01 4.28 -2.33
CA LEU A 102 -1.95 3.43 -3.07
C LEU A 102 -3.24 4.19 -3.42
N LEU A 103 -3.89 4.82 -2.45
CA LEU A 103 -5.12 5.60 -2.69
C LEU A 103 -4.88 6.77 -3.64
N SER A 104 -3.75 7.49 -3.46
CA SER A 104 -3.37 8.59 -4.35
C SER A 104 -3.15 8.13 -5.80
N ALA A 105 -2.63 6.92 -5.99
CA ALA A 105 -2.47 6.32 -7.31
C ALA A 105 -3.83 5.94 -7.91
N LEU A 106 -4.69 5.26 -7.15
CA LEU A 106 -6.01 4.81 -7.62
C LEU A 106 -6.95 5.96 -8.00
N ALA A 107 -6.76 7.14 -7.42
CA ALA A 107 -7.54 8.33 -7.74
C ALA A 107 -7.07 9.02 -9.04
N LYS A 108 -5.93 8.64 -9.61
CA LYS A 108 -5.50 9.19 -10.89
C LYS A 108 -6.38 8.66 -12.03
N PRO A 109 -6.72 9.52 -13.00
CA PRO A 109 -7.49 9.09 -14.18
C PRO A 109 -6.68 8.13 -15.05
N ASN A 110 -5.37 8.37 -15.19
CA ASN A 110 -4.47 7.55 -15.99
C ASN A 110 -3.19 7.26 -15.22
N LEU A 111 -2.69 6.03 -15.33
CA LEU A 111 -1.41 5.58 -14.82
C LEU A 111 -0.61 4.87 -15.91
N GLU A 112 0.70 4.98 -15.84
CA GLU A 112 1.59 4.16 -16.63
C GLU A 112 1.52 2.69 -16.20
N ALA A 113 1.73 1.76 -17.13
CA ALA A 113 1.63 0.32 -16.87
C ALA A 113 2.48 -0.12 -15.65
N ARG A 114 3.71 0.40 -15.52
CA ARG A 114 4.61 0.09 -14.40
C ARG A 114 4.08 0.61 -13.04
N GLN A 115 3.35 1.71 -13.05
CA GLN A 115 2.71 2.24 -11.85
C GLN A 115 1.51 1.38 -11.45
N VAL A 116 0.71 0.92 -12.42
CA VAL A 116 -0.41 -0.01 -12.17
C VAL A 116 0.12 -1.33 -11.60
N GLU A 117 1.19 -1.88 -12.19
CA GLU A 117 1.86 -3.09 -11.72
C GLU A 117 2.32 -2.98 -10.25
N ALA A 118 2.74 -1.79 -9.82
CA ALA A 118 3.18 -1.57 -8.45
C ALA A 118 2.05 -1.62 -7.41
N LEU A 119 0.78 -1.43 -7.79
CA LEU A 119 -0.32 -1.32 -6.83
C LEU A 119 -0.55 -2.60 -6.02
N PRO A 120 -0.68 -3.81 -6.63
CA PRO A 120 -0.78 -5.05 -5.87
C PRO A 120 0.48 -5.34 -5.05
N TRP A 121 1.68 -4.97 -5.55
CA TRP A 121 2.93 -5.13 -4.82
C TRP A 121 2.92 -4.36 -3.49
N VAL A 122 2.37 -3.14 -3.46
CA VAL A 122 2.25 -2.37 -2.21
C VAL A 122 1.48 -3.15 -1.15
N LEU A 123 0.40 -3.82 -1.51
CA LEU A 123 -0.40 -4.64 -0.59
C LEU A 123 0.31 -5.93 -0.16
N LEU A 124 1.13 -6.51 -1.03
CA LEU A 124 1.92 -7.70 -0.73
C LEU A 124 3.06 -7.40 0.23
N GLU A 125 3.74 -6.26 0.06
CA GLU A 125 4.84 -5.84 0.90
C GLU A 125 4.37 -5.25 2.24
N TYR A 126 3.22 -4.57 2.23
CA TYR A 126 2.64 -3.92 3.39
C TYR A 126 1.22 -4.43 3.69
N PRO A 127 1.06 -5.70 4.09
CA PRO A 127 -0.26 -6.31 4.31
C PRO A 127 -1.01 -5.74 5.52
N GLU A 128 -0.33 -4.96 6.35
CA GLU A 128 -0.92 -4.27 7.50
C GLU A 128 -1.62 -2.99 7.02
N THR A 129 -2.90 -3.11 6.71
CA THR A 129 -3.71 -1.98 6.26
C THR A 129 -4.08 -1.06 7.43
N ALA A 130 -4.19 0.24 7.15
CA ALA A 130 -4.71 1.18 8.13
C ALA A 130 -6.20 0.93 8.37
N PRO A 131 -6.70 1.06 9.61
CA PRO A 131 -8.10 0.82 9.95
C PRO A 131 -9.10 1.60 9.08
N ASP A 132 -8.70 2.79 8.62
CA ASP A 132 -9.59 3.68 7.87
C ASP A 132 -9.53 3.51 6.35
N LEU A 133 -8.74 2.54 5.83
CA LEU A 133 -8.51 2.38 4.39
C LEU A 133 -9.82 2.19 3.60
N VAL A 134 -10.72 1.33 4.10
CA VAL A 134 -12.01 1.05 3.46
C VAL A 134 -12.90 2.29 3.49
N SER A 135 -12.96 3.00 4.61
CA SER A 135 -13.73 4.23 4.74
C SER A 135 -13.26 5.30 3.76
N TYR A 136 -11.96 5.40 3.56
CA TYR A 136 -11.36 6.28 2.57
C TYR A 136 -11.72 5.89 1.15
N ALA A 137 -11.51 4.62 0.81
CA ALA A 137 -11.85 4.13 -0.52
C ALA A 137 -13.32 4.38 -0.86
N ARG A 138 -14.20 4.26 0.14
CA ARG A 138 -15.62 4.53 0.00
C ARG A 138 -15.91 6.02 -0.24
N SER A 139 -15.33 6.91 0.57
CA SER A 139 -15.55 8.37 0.44
C SER A 139 -15.06 8.95 -0.88
N GLU A 140 -14.02 8.36 -1.46
CA GLU A 140 -13.42 8.80 -2.72
C GLU A 140 -13.91 7.98 -3.95
N ASN A 141 -14.92 7.11 -3.79
CA ASN A 141 -15.43 6.22 -4.84
C ASN A 141 -14.35 5.30 -5.45
N LEU A 142 -13.38 4.87 -4.64
CA LEU A 142 -12.28 4.01 -5.05
C LEU A 142 -12.49 2.53 -4.69
N SER A 143 -13.64 2.15 -4.10
CA SER A 143 -13.90 0.80 -3.61
C SER A 143 -13.66 -0.27 -4.69
N ASN A 144 -14.15 -0.06 -5.91
CA ASN A 144 -13.97 -1.01 -7.00
C ASN A 144 -12.51 -1.13 -7.44
N LYS A 145 -11.82 -0.01 -7.60
CA LYS A 145 -10.40 0.00 -7.99
C LYS A 145 -9.53 -0.68 -6.93
N LEU A 146 -9.74 -0.33 -5.65
CA LEU A 146 -8.99 -0.92 -4.55
C LEU A 146 -9.32 -2.41 -4.40
N GLY A 147 -10.60 -2.80 -4.45
CA GLY A 147 -11.01 -4.20 -4.36
C GLY A 147 -10.39 -5.08 -5.43
N PHE A 148 -10.36 -4.60 -6.68
CA PHE A 148 -9.69 -5.30 -7.77
C PHE A 148 -8.18 -5.49 -7.51
N VAL A 149 -7.49 -4.43 -7.05
CA VAL A 149 -6.06 -4.51 -6.73
C VAL A 149 -5.79 -5.46 -5.56
N VAL A 150 -6.67 -5.47 -4.55
CA VAL A 150 -6.63 -6.45 -3.43
C VAL A 150 -6.81 -7.87 -3.96
N GLY A 151 -7.78 -8.11 -4.85
CA GLY A 151 -8.00 -9.41 -5.49
C GLY A 151 -6.78 -9.89 -6.28
N LEU A 152 -6.11 -9.01 -7.04
CA LEU A 152 -4.86 -9.34 -7.71
C LEU A 152 -3.75 -9.71 -6.71
N ALA A 153 -3.56 -8.90 -5.66
CA ALA A 153 -2.55 -9.16 -4.63
C ALA A 153 -2.82 -10.50 -3.92
N ARG A 154 -4.08 -10.80 -3.58
CA ARG A 154 -4.49 -12.07 -2.99
C ARG A 154 -4.15 -13.25 -3.89
N GLN A 155 -4.51 -13.19 -5.18
CA GLN A 155 -4.23 -14.27 -6.13
C GLN A 155 -2.72 -14.52 -6.29
N VAL A 156 -1.89 -13.46 -6.26
CA VAL A 156 -0.43 -13.60 -6.27
C VAL A 156 0.07 -14.25 -4.97
N ALA A 157 -0.42 -13.81 -3.81
CA ALA A 157 -0.02 -14.38 -2.53
C ALA A 157 -0.41 -15.87 -2.41
N GLU A 158 -1.61 -16.25 -2.87
CA GLU A 158 -2.08 -17.63 -2.88
C GLU A 158 -1.19 -18.55 -3.74
N ARG A 159 -0.67 -18.04 -4.86
CA ARG A 159 0.24 -18.78 -5.75
C ARG A 159 1.65 -18.91 -5.18
N ALA A 160 2.16 -17.85 -4.54
CA ALA A 160 3.53 -17.78 -4.06
C ALA A 160 3.73 -18.58 -2.76
N ASP A 161 2.81 -18.44 -1.82
CA ASP A 161 2.97 -18.99 -0.47
C ASP A 161 2.61 -20.51 -0.41
N GLY A 162 2.02 -21.08 -1.46
CA GLY A 162 1.54 -22.49 -1.49
C GLY A 162 0.57 -22.82 -0.34
N LEU A 163 0.26 -21.87 0.49
CA LEU A 163 -0.54 -21.93 1.70
C LEU A 163 -1.75 -20.99 1.57
N VAL A 164 -2.88 -21.55 1.23
CA VAL A 164 -4.18 -20.84 1.17
C VAL A 164 -4.50 -20.11 2.50
N ASN A 165 -3.80 -20.42 3.58
CA ASN A 165 -4.03 -19.92 4.93
C ASN A 165 -2.91 -19.02 5.49
N SER A 166 -2.01 -18.46 4.67
CA SER A 166 -1.04 -17.50 5.20
C SER A 166 -1.76 -16.28 5.80
N HIS A 167 -1.20 -15.71 6.86
CA HIS A 167 -1.73 -14.51 7.51
C HIS A 167 -1.95 -13.35 6.51
N ARG A 168 -1.07 -13.23 5.51
CA ARG A 168 -1.18 -12.27 4.42
C ARG A 168 -2.43 -12.50 3.58
N VAL A 169 -2.67 -13.75 3.15
CA VAL A 169 -3.86 -14.11 2.37
C VAL A 169 -5.14 -13.87 3.17
N GLN A 170 -5.16 -14.21 4.46
CA GLN A 170 -6.32 -13.96 5.32
C GLN A 170 -6.64 -12.47 5.43
N LYS A 171 -5.64 -11.61 5.62
CA LYS A 171 -5.82 -10.16 5.66
C LYS A 171 -6.37 -9.61 4.34
N LEU A 172 -5.81 -10.04 3.21
CA LEU A 172 -6.28 -9.60 1.90
C LEU A 172 -7.73 -10.06 1.64
N ARG A 173 -8.10 -11.28 2.03
CA ARG A 173 -9.48 -11.78 1.95
C ARG A 173 -10.44 -10.99 2.83
N GLN A 174 -10.01 -10.60 4.03
CA GLN A 174 -10.81 -9.76 4.90
C GLN A 174 -11.05 -8.40 4.28
N LEU A 175 -9.99 -7.74 3.81
CA LEU A 175 -10.09 -6.43 3.16
C LEU A 175 -10.98 -6.48 1.91
N GLU A 176 -10.87 -7.52 1.10
CA GLU A 176 -11.71 -7.73 -0.08
C GLU A 176 -13.19 -7.85 0.30
N ARG A 177 -13.53 -8.58 1.37
CA ARG A 177 -14.92 -8.69 1.87
C ARG A 177 -15.46 -7.33 2.33
N GLU A 178 -14.69 -6.59 3.11
CA GLU A 178 -15.08 -5.26 3.60
C GLU A 178 -15.31 -4.26 2.44
N LEU A 179 -14.47 -4.32 1.40
CA LEU A 179 -14.64 -3.50 0.20
C LEU A 179 -15.86 -3.91 -0.64
N SER A 180 -16.19 -5.21 -0.67
CA SER A 180 -17.33 -5.73 -1.42
C SER A 180 -18.67 -5.18 -0.94
N GLU A 181 -18.78 -4.83 0.35
CA GLU A 181 -19.96 -4.20 0.93
C GLU A 181 -20.20 -2.77 0.40
N SER A 182 -19.16 -2.13 -0.12
CA SER A 182 -19.23 -0.78 -0.70
C SER A 182 -18.93 -0.76 -2.21
N ARG A 183 -19.15 -1.88 -2.89
CA ARG A 183 -18.94 -2.01 -4.32
C ARG A 183 -19.88 -1.08 -5.10
N LEU A 184 -19.30 -0.32 -6.04
CA LEU A 184 -20.03 0.58 -6.91
C LEU A 184 -20.66 -0.18 -8.08
N LEU A 185 -21.90 0.17 -8.42
CA LEU A 185 -22.60 -0.40 -9.58
C LEU A 185 -22.15 0.21 -10.91
N THR A 186 -21.53 1.39 -10.88
CA THR A 186 -21.02 2.07 -12.07
C THR A 186 -19.78 1.40 -12.61
N GLU A 187 -19.73 1.18 -13.93
CA GLU A 187 -18.55 0.69 -14.62
C GLU A 187 -17.46 1.77 -14.66
N GLY A 188 -16.26 1.40 -14.29
CA GLY A 188 -15.08 2.27 -14.30
C GLY A 188 -13.89 1.65 -15.02
N THR A 189 -12.75 2.32 -14.97
CA THR A 189 -11.47 1.79 -15.46
C THR A 189 -10.48 1.66 -14.31
N LEU A 190 -9.47 0.81 -14.44
CA LEU A 190 -8.35 0.80 -13.52
C LEU A 190 -7.31 1.86 -13.96
N CYS A 191 -7.59 3.13 -13.63
CA CYS A 191 -6.68 4.25 -13.93
C CYS A 191 -6.28 4.32 -15.42
N GLN A 192 -7.27 4.22 -16.31
CA GLN A 192 -7.12 4.29 -17.76
C GLN A 192 -8.35 4.96 -18.38
N ASP A 193 -8.67 6.17 -17.92
CA ASP A 193 -9.90 6.87 -18.31
C ASP A 193 -9.86 7.40 -19.75
N SER A 194 -8.66 7.50 -20.34
CA SER A 194 -8.43 7.94 -21.73
C SER A 194 -8.80 6.90 -22.81
N LEU A 195 -9.31 5.72 -22.42
CA LEU A 195 -9.76 4.70 -23.37
C LEU A 195 -10.85 5.21 -24.33
N SER A 196 -10.66 4.95 -25.62
CA SER A 196 -11.66 5.18 -26.65
C SER A 196 -12.89 4.25 -26.48
N PRO A 197 -14.05 4.58 -27.06
CA PRO A 197 -15.22 3.70 -27.00
C PRO A 197 -14.96 2.27 -27.50
N ARG A 198 -14.16 2.13 -28.56
CA ARG A 198 -13.80 0.82 -29.13
C ARG A 198 -12.92 0.00 -28.20
N GLU A 199 -11.96 0.63 -27.53
CA GLU A 199 -11.13 -0.05 -26.52
C GLU A 199 -11.95 -0.48 -25.30
N ARG A 200 -12.88 0.36 -24.86
CA ARG A 200 -13.81 0.01 -23.76
C ARG A 200 -14.65 -1.21 -24.11
N GLU A 201 -15.16 -1.30 -25.33
CA GLU A 201 -15.94 -2.46 -25.78
C GLU A 201 -15.09 -3.73 -25.79
N SER A 202 -13.90 -3.67 -26.40
CA SER A 202 -12.96 -4.79 -26.39
C SER A 202 -12.59 -5.27 -24.99
N LEU A 203 -12.38 -4.34 -24.06
CA LEU A 203 -12.09 -4.71 -22.65
C LEU A 203 -13.31 -5.31 -21.96
N ARG A 204 -14.54 -4.85 -22.26
CA ARG A 204 -15.78 -5.39 -21.68
C ARG A 204 -15.98 -6.85 -22.06
N GLU A 205 -15.66 -7.22 -23.31
CA GLU A 205 -15.74 -8.60 -23.79
C GLU A 205 -14.66 -9.51 -23.17
N ASN A 206 -13.45 -8.99 -22.97
CA ASN A 206 -12.25 -9.78 -22.62
C ASN A 206 -11.78 -9.64 -21.16
N ARG A 207 -12.53 -8.94 -20.29
CA ARG A 207 -12.15 -8.75 -18.90
C ARG A 207 -12.19 -10.06 -18.10
N SER A 208 -11.34 -10.16 -17.08
CA SER A 208 -11.32 -11.28 -16.14
C SER A 208 -12.58 -11.32 -15.27
N GLU A 209 -12.87 -12.48 -14.66
CA GLU A 209 -13.99 -12.60 -13.70
C GLU A 209 -13.82 -11.62 -12.52
N GLU A 210 -12.59 -11.43 -12.05
CA GLU A 210 -12.27 -10.43 -11.03
C GLU A 210 -12.64 -9.02 -11.48
N ALA A 211 -12.30 -8.65 -12.72
CA ALA A 211 -12.64 -7.34 -13.28
C ALA A 211 -14.16 -7.17 -13.49
N LYS A 212 -14.86 -8.25 -13.86
CA LYS A 212 -16.33 -8.25 -13.94
C LYS A 212 -16.95 -8.05 -12.56
N TYR A 213 -16.46 -8.77 -11.56
CA TYR A 213 -16.94 -8.65 -10.18
C TYR A 213 -16.83 -7.21 -9.68
N TRP A 214 -15.69 -6.54 -9.93
CA TRP A 214 -15.46 -5.16 -9.50
C TRP A 214 -15.95 -4.08 -10.49
N ASN A 215 -16.72 -4.42 -11.50
CA ASN A 215 -17.20 -3.50 -12.55
C ASN A 215 -16.11 -2.64 -13.18
N LEU A 216 -14.95 -3.23 -13.48
CA LEU A 216 -13.83 -2.52 -14.08
C LEU A 216 -13.53 -2.99 -15.50
N LEU A 217 -13.21 -2.03 -16.36
CA LEU A 217 -12.62 -2.26 -17.66
C LEU A 217 -11.09 -2.24 -17.50
N THR A 218 -10.51 -3.42 -17.49
CA THR A 218 -9.06 -3.59 -17.38
C THR A 218 -8.63 -4.95 -17.93
N LYS A 219 -7.43 -4.98 -18.51
CA LYS A 219 -6.78 -6.20 -18.98
C LYS A 219 -5.89 -6.87 -17.92
N TRP A 220 -5.66 -6.20 -16.80
CA TRP A 220 -4.74 -6.68 -15.78
C TRP A 220 -5.19 -8.02 -15.18
N ARG A 221 -4.22 -8.92 -15.03
CA ARG A 221 -4.34 -10.25 -14.45
C ARG A 221 -3.10 -10.53 -13.62
N PRO A 222 -3.13 -11.48 -12.68
CA PRO A 222 -1.93 -11.84 -11.89
C PRO A 222 -0.72 -12.22 -12.74
N GLU A 223 -0.95 -12.85 -13.90
CA GLU A 223 0.11 -13.29 -14.83
C GLU A 223 0.89 -12.13 -15.48
N HIS A 224 0.32 -10.92 -15.48
CA HIS A 224 0.97 -9.72 -16.02
C HIS A 224 1.91 -9.04 -15.02
N LEU A 225 1.97 -9.53 -13.78
CA LEU A 225 2.79 -8.96 -12.73
C LEU A 225 4.16 -9.65 -12.71
N SER A 226 5.23 -8.91 -12.96
CA SER A 226 6.59 -9.46 -13.10
C SER A 226 7.09 -10.21 -11.86
N TYR A 227 6.57 -9.86 -10.69
CA TYR A 227 6.89 -10.48 -9.40
C TYR A 227 5.93 -11.64 -9.01
N ALA A 228 4.95 -11.97 -9.84
CA ALA A 228 4.00 -13.06 -9.58
C ALA A 228 4.53 -14.44 -10.00
N SER A 229 5.57 -14.49 -10.82
CA SER A 229 6.23 -15.74 -11.18
C SER A 229 7.09 -16.21 -10.02
N PRO A 230 7.07 -17.52 -9.63
CA PRO A 230 8.04 -18.05 -8.70
C PRO A 230 9.42 -17.81 -9.31
N GLN A 231 10.30 -17.12 -8.57
CA GLN A 231 11.70 -16.99 -8.96
C GLN A 231 12.25 -18.42 -9.04
N THR A 232 12.44 -18.92 -10.26
CA THR A 232 13.29 -20.06 -10.50
C THR A 232 14.69 -19.64 -10.02
N SER A 233 15.05 -20.12 -8.82
CA SER A 233 16.39 -19.97 -8.26
C SER A 233 17.32 -20.69 -9.24
N THR A 234 17.84 -19.99 -10.22
CA THR A 234 19.01 -20.44 -10.98
C THR A 234 20.18 -20.40 -10.00
N ASN A 235 20.35 -21.53 -9.29
CA ASN A 235 21.62 -21.87 -8.65
C ASN A 235 22.70 -21.92 -9.76
N ASN A 236 23.36 -20.82 -10.03
CA ASN A 236 24.63 -20.81 -10.72
C ASN A 236 25.71 -21.18 -9.70
N ASN A 237 25.82 -22.50 -9.44
CA ASN A 237 27.06 -23.10 -9.00
C ASN A 237 27.98 -23.18 -10.23
N ARG A 238 28.94 -22.28 -10.33
CA ARG A 238 30.25 -22.49 -10.96
C ARG A 238 31.28 -21.58 -10.35
#